data_274e2269768df6c90d529bf0f428c980
#
_entry.id   274e2269768df6c90d529bf0f428c980
#
_cell.length_a   1.000
_cell.length_b   1.000
_cell.length_c   1.000
_cell.angle_alpha   90.00
_cell.angle_beta   90.00
_cell.angle_gamma   90.00
#
_symmetry.space_group_name_H-M   'P 1'
#
loop_
_entity.id
_entity.type
_entity.pdbx_description
1 polymer ?
#
loop_
_entity_poly.entity_id
_entity_poly.type
_entity_poly.pdbx_seq_one_letter_code
_entity_poly.pdbx_strand_id
1 'polypeptide(L)'
;MTKATESPAYIDPHLAHRKAQEHAHFAGHAVEGPMASLLTIELNITELCNRVCVFCPRVDPDIYPNRNLNMELGLVERLAAEVKRLELSCRFSFSGFGEPLLHSGLADMIRCIRERLPENTIEINTNGDHLDAAKITELFEAGLTYLYINLYDGPEQRPHFEEILAAARVPDSRWRLRPHWVGSAEDFGPTLNNRSGMVNAPEAGIGPLANALKMRCHYPFYKMLLDWDGNVLFCSNDWGREIIIGNLNDKSLDTLWMDPRILEVRR
;
A
#
# COMPACT_ATOMS: atom_id res chain seq x y z
N MET A 1 -12.84 17.56 38.99
CA MET A 1 -12.77 17.91 37.55
C MET A 1 -11.32 17.76 37.13
N THR A 2 -10.92 16.57 36.74
CA THR A 2 -9.58 16.25 36.20
C THR A 2 -9.58 16.64 34.72
N LYS A 3 -8.74 17.59 34.34
CA LYS A 3 -8.47 17.93 32.96
C LYS A 3 -7.92 16.68 32.28
N ALA A 4 -8.63 16.14 31.29
CA ALA A 4 -8.10 15.19 30.36
C ALA A 4 -6.92 15.88 29.67
N THR A 5 -5.71 15.41 29.93
CA THR A 5 -4.53 15.78 29.17
C THR A 5 -4.72 15.22 27.75
N GLU A 6 -4.97 16.09 26.79
CA GLU A 6 -4.89 15.72 25.38
C GLU A 6 -3.49 15.17 25.14
N SER A 7 -3.39 13.89 24.85
CA SER A 7 -2.14 13.31 24.34
C SER A 7 -1.75 14.09 23.10
N PRO A 8 -0.46 14.50 22.95
CA PRO A 8 -0.02 15.14 21.73
C PRO A 8 -0.36 14.21 20.54
N ALA A 9 -0.96 14.78 19.51
CA ALA A 9 -1.31 14.02 18.31
C ALA A 9 -0.05 13.35 17.78
N TYR A 10 0.02 12.02 17.93
CA TYR A 10 1.13 11.22 17.42
C TYR A 10 1.12 11.33 15.90
N ILE A 11 2.15 11.95 15.34
CA ILE A 11 2.35 12.00 13.90
C ILE A 11 3.25 10.81 13.54
N ASP A 12 2.68 9.80 12.90
CA ASP A 12 3.43 8.68 12.34
C ASP A 12 4.58 9.21 11.48
N PRO A 13 5.87 8.95 11.84
CA PRO A 13 7.02 9.41 11.07
C PRO A 13 7.01 8.90 9.62
N HIS A 14 6.39 7.75 9.36
CA HIS A 14 6.23 7.19 8.02
C HIS A 14 5.23 7.98 7.20
N LEU A 15 4.16 8.48 7.83
CA LEU A 15 3.20 9.36 7.19
C LEU A 15 3.85 10.70 6.82
N ALA A 16 4.68 11.25 7.71
CA ALA A 16 5.42 12.48 7.43
C ALA A 16 6.39 12.31 6.25
N HIS A 17 7.14 11.19 6.23
CA HIS A 17 8.02 10.85 5.11
C HIS A 17 7.26 10.68 3.80
N ARG A 18 6.14 9.96 3.82
CA ARG A 18 5.27 9.76 2.64
C ARG A 18 4.71 11.08 2.14
N LYS A 19 4.23 11.94 3.03
CA LYS A 19 3.78 13.30 2.67
C LYS A 19 4.89 14.13 2.05
N ALA A 20 6.11 14.06 2.59
CA ALA A 20 7.26 14.77 2.02
C ALA A 20 7.61 14.28 0.61
N GLN A 21 7.55 12.96 0.36
CA GLN A 21 7.73 12.39 -0.96
C GLN A 21 6.62 12.82 -1.93
N GLU A 22 5.38 12.85 -1.48
CA GLU A 22 4.24 13.33 -2.25
C GLU A 22 4.40 14.81 -2.59
N HIS A 23 4.77 15.66 -1.61
CA HIS A 23 5.07 17.07 -1.86
C HIS A 23 6.20 17.27 -2.87
N ALA A 24 7.28 16.50 -2.76
CA ALA A 24 8.41 16.59 -3.69
C ALA A 24 8.00 16.16 -5.13
N HIS A 25 7.15 15.13 -5.24
CA HIS A 25 6.62 14.65 -6.50
C HIS A 25 5.73 15.72 -7.18
N PHE A 26 4.90 16.43 -6.39
CA PHE A 26 4.02 17.49 -6.91
C PHE A 26 4.69 18.81 -7.19
N ALA A 27 5.76 19.15 -6.46
CA ALA A 27 6.48 20.42 -6.66
C ALA A 27 7.08 20.55 -8.08
N GLY A 28 7.23 19.45 -8.80
CA GLY A 28 7.78 19.42 -10.17
C GLY A 28 6.75 19.22 -11.30
N HIS A 29 5.49 18.89 -10.98
CA HIS A 29 4.50 18.49 -11.99
C HIS A 29 3.17 19.22 -11.78
N ALA A 30 2.95 20.26 -12.56
CA ALA A 30 1.61 20.86 -12.70
C ALA A 30 0.75 19.90 -13.53
N VAL A 31 0.10 18.93 -12.89
CA VAL A 31 -0.92 18.11 -13.55
C VAL A 31 -2.24 18.87 -13.46
N GLU A 32 -2.76 19.28 -14.60
CA GLU A 32 -4.07 19.93 -14.70
C GLU A 32 -5.16 18.89 -15.03
N GLY A 33 -6.36 19.15 -14.54
CA GLY A 33 -7.54 18.34 -14.86
C GLY A 33 -7.97 17.35 -13.77
N PRO A 34 -9.08 16.63 -14.02
CA PRO A 34 -9.72 15.80 -12.99
C PRO A 34 -8.88 14.59 -12.55
N MET A 35 -7.91 14.16 -13.37
CA MET A 35 -7.01 13.06 -13.06
C MET A 35 -5.80 13.50 -12.23
N ALA A 36 -5.55 14.80 -12.09
CA ALA A 36 -4.39 15.36 -11.38
C ALA A 36 -4.23 14.89 -9.93
N SER A 37 -5.33 14.51 -9.29
CA SER A 37 -5.34 14.05 -7.91
C SER A 37 -5.08 12.56 -7.75
N LEU A 38 -5.03 11.76 -8.81
CA LEU A 38 -4.69 10.33 -8.73
C LEU A 38 -3.18 10.15 -8.61
N LEU A 39 -2.69 10.09 -7.38
CA LEU A 39 -1.27 10.11 -7.04
C LEU A 39 -0.69 8.74 -6.77
N THR A 40 -1.53 7.79 -6.37
CA THR A 40 -1.11 6.44 -6.00
C THR A 40 -2.14 5.43 -6.51
N ILE A 41 -1.65 4.45 -7.24
CA ILE A 41 -2.39 3.23 -7.57
C ILE A 41 -1.79 2.10 -6.75
N GLU A 42 -2.56 1.61 -5.79
CA GLU A 42 -2.21 0.46 -4.98
C GLU A 42 -2.64 -0.82 -5.71
N LEU A 43 -1.74 -1.78 -5.80
CA LEU A 43 -1.94 -3.04 -6.51
C LEU A 43 -1.99 -4.17 -5.51
N ASN A 44 -3.16 -4.77 -5.30
CA ASN A 44 -3.33 -6.01 -4.56
C ASN A 44 -3.17 -7.17 -5.54
N ILE A 45 -1.92 -7.57 -5.79
CA ILE A 45 -1.60 -8.54 -6.85
C ILE A 45 -1.85 -10.00 -6.46
N THR A 46 -2.05 -10.29 -5.18
CA THR A 46 -2.33 -11.64 -4.69
C THR A 46 -3.13 -11.61 -3.40
N GLU A 47 -3.95 -12.63 -3.18
CA GLU A 47 -4.61 -12.87 -1.90
C GLU A 47 -3.80 -13.76 -0.95
N LEU A 48 -2.66 -14.27 -1.38
CA LEU A 48 -1.78 -15.04 -0.51
C LEU A 48 -1.01 -14.15 0.45
N CYS A 49 -0.89 -14.59 1.69
CA CYS A 49 0.05 -14.06 2.66
C CYS A 49 0.58 -15.20 3.55
N ASN A 50 1.85 -15.19 3.84
CA ASN A 50 2.50 -16.17 4.73
C ASN A 50 2.40 -15.80 6.22
N ARG A 51 1.82 -14.62 6.54
CA ARG A 51 1.65 -14.14 7.93
C ARG A 51 0.19 -13.98 8.31
N VAL A 52 -0.08 -14.13 9.61
CA VAL A 52 -1.36 -13.86 10.26
C VAL A 52 -1.10 -12.82 11.36
N CYS A 53 -1.08 -11.54 10.97
CA CYS A 53 -0.80 -10.44 11.90
C CYS A 53 -2.06 -10.07 12.70
N VAL A 54 -1.92 -9.82 14.01
CA VAL A 54 -3.02 -9.49 14.92
C VAL A 54 -3.85 -8.26 14.50
N PHE A 55 -3.24 -7.34 13.75
CA PHE A 55 -3.88 -6.12 13.23
C PHE A 55 -4.38 -6.27 11.78
N CYS A 56 -4.42 -7.49 11.26
CA CYS A 56 -4.83 -7.78 9.90
C CYS A 56 -6.13 -8.61 9.90
N PRO A 57 -7.11 -8.33 9.05
CA PRO A 57 -8.32 -9.15 8.92
C PRO A 57 -8.07 -10.63 8.63
N ARG A 58 -6.87 -11.01 8.18
CA ARG A 58 -6.44 -12.40 7.99
C ARG A 58 -6.36 -13.22 9.29
N VAL A 59 -6.40 -12.56 10.45
CA VAL A 59 -6.50 -13.25 11.75
C VAL A 59 -7.78 -14.07 11.84
N ASP A 60 -8.81 -13.66 11.12
CA ASP A 60 -10.07 -14.37 11.00
C ASP A 60 -10.24 -14.92 9.56
N PRO A 61 -10.07 -16.23 9.35
CA PRO A 61 -10.18 -16.84 8.02
C PRO A 61 -11.61 -16.80 7.45
N ASP A 62 -12.63 -16.59 8.28
CA ASP A 62 -14.01 -16.43 7.83
C ASP A 62 -14.22 -15.02 7.22
N ILE A 63 -13.45 -14.02 7.68
CA ILE A 63 -13.47 -12.67 7.12
C ILE A 63 -12.59 -12.60 5.87
N TYR A 64 -11.35 -13.11 5.95
CA TYR A 64 -10.41 -13.02 4.83
C TYR A 64 -9.58 -14.31 4.67
N PRO A 65 -10.13 -15.33 3.99
CA PRO A 65 -9.43 -16.59 3.76
C PRO A 65 -8.17 -16.40 2.88
N ASN A 66 -7.15 -17.21 3.15
CA ASN A 66 -5.90 -17.21 2.39
C ASN A 66 -6.07 -18.01 1.08
N ARG A 67 -6.42 -17.33 -0.03
CA ARG A 67 -6.69 -17.96 -1.32
C ARG A 67 -5.52 -17.74 -2.28
N ASN A 68 -5.27 -18.75 -3.13
CA ASN A 68 -4.28 -18.63 -4.21
C ASN A 68 -4.91 -17.93 -5.43
N LEU A 69 -5.22 -16.65 -5.28
CA LEU A 69 -5.76 -15.78 -6.32
C LEU A 69 -4.73 -14.72 -6.65
N ASN A 70 -4.40 -14.58 -7.92
CA ASN A 70 -3.28 -13.77 -8.37
C ASN A 70 -3.67 -12.91 -9.58
N MET A 71 -3.10 -11.73 -9.65
CA MET A 71 -3.28 -10.80 -10.77
C MET A 71 -2.52 -11.30 -12.00
N GLU A 72 -3.19 -11.31 -13.14
CA GLU A 72 -2.54 -11.62 -14.41
C GLU A 72 -1.73 -10.44 -14.94
N LEU A 73 -0.58 -10.71 -15.57
CA LEU A 73 0.28 -9.69 -16.14
C LEU A 73 -0.46 -8.77 -17.14
N GLY A 74 -1.39 -9.32 -17.92
CA GLY A 74 -2.20 -8.57 -18.87
C GLY A 74 -3.03 -7.44 -18.25
N LEU A 75 -3.42 -7.57 -16.97
CA LEU A 75 -4.10 -6.51 -16.25
C LEU A 75 -3.14 -5.35 -15.92
N VAL A 76 -1.90 -5.66 -15.55
CA VAL A 76 -0.83 -4.65 -15.32
C VAL A 76 -0.46 -3.95 -16.63
N GLU A 77 -0.41 -4.67 -17.74
CA GLU A 77 -0.17 -4.11 -19.07
C GLU A 77 -1.26 -3.10 -19.46
N ARG A 78 -2.52 -3.47 -19.24
CA ARG A 78 -3.68 -2.59 -19.45
C ARG A 78 -3.59 -1.35 -18.57
N LEU A 79 -3.30 -1.52 -17.28
CA LEU A 79 -3.14 -0.39 -16.35
C LEU A 79 -2.04 0.57 -16.79
N ALA A 80 -0.87 0.05 -17.15
CA ALA A 80 0.26 0.85 -17.60
C ALA A 80 -0.06 1.60 -18.91
N ALA A 81 -0.81 0.98 -19.83
CA ALA A 81 -1.30 1.63 -21.04
C ALA A 81 -2.28 2.78 -20.75
N GLU A 82 -3.19 2.59 -19.80
CA GLU A 82 -4.13 3.64 -19.36
C GLU A 82 -3.42 4.83 -18.70
N VAL A 83 -2.45 4.55 -17.79
CA VAL A 83 -1.63 5.59 -17.14
C VAL A 83 -0.83 6.37 -18.18
N LYS A 84 -0.26 5.68 -19.18
CA LYS A 84 0.46 6.32 -20.30
C LYS A 84 -0.46 7.15 -21.17
N ARG A 85 -1.64 6.65 -21.54
CA ARG A 85 -2.64 7.36 -22.32
C ARG A 85 -3.07 8.66 -21.66
N LEU A 86 -3.17 8.66 -20.34
CA LEU A 86 -3.59 9.80 -19.53
C LEU A 86 -2.41 10.69 -19.09
N GLU A 87 -1.18 10.34 -19.48
CA GLU A 87 0.05 11.05 -19.11
C GLU A 87 0.17 11.28 -17.59
N LEU A 88 -0.23 10.28 -16.78
CA LEU A 88 -0.28 10.43 -15.33
C LEU A 88 1.11 10.21 -14.71
N SER A 89 1.49 11.15 -13.88
CA SER A 89 2.64 11.00 -12.96
C SER A 89 2.14 10.48 -11.62
N CYS A 90 1.96 9.16 -11.51
CA CYS A 90 1.49 8.51 -10.30
C CYS A 90 2.49 7.46 -9.80
N ARG A 91 2.31 7.05 -8.54
CA ARG A 91 3.06 5.97 -7.90
C ARG A 91 2.29 4.67 -8.06
N PHE A 92 3.00 3.60 -8.39
CA PHE A 92 2.51 2.22 -8.28
C PHE A 92 3.00 1.63 -6.97
N SER A 93 2.09 1.15 -6.13
CA SER A 93 2.42 0.56 -4.83
C SER A 93 1.95 -0.89 -4.80
N PHE A 94 2.89 -1.83 -4.95
CA PHE A 94 2.60 -3.25 -4.74
C PHE A 94 2.41 -3.50 -3.25
N SER A 95 1.15 -3.57 -2.85
CA SER A 95 0.70 -3.71 -1.47
C SER A 95 -0.78 -4.14 -1.47
N GLY A 96 -1.44 -4.11 -0.33
CA GLY A 96 -2.87 -4.39 -0.25
C GLY A 96 -3.16 -5.47 0.76
N PHE A 97 -3.88 -6.50 0.34
CA PHE A 97 -4.41 -7.53 1.22
C PHE A 97 -3.51 -8.76 1.34
N GLY A 98 -2.62 -8.98 0.37
CA GLY A 98 -1.67 -10.08 0.32
C GLY A 98 -0.21 -9.65 0.53
N GLU A 99 0.68 -10.64 0.43
CA GLU A 99 2.14 -10.43 0.42
C GLU A 99 2.65 -10.45 -1.02
N PRO A 100 3.13 -9.30 -1.55
CA PRO A 100 3.53 -9.22 -2.96
C PRO A 100 4.62 -10.22 -3.38
N LEU A 101 5.54 -10.56 -2.47
CA LEU A 101 6.64 -11.50 -2.75
C LEU A 101 6.17 -12.94 -2.99
N LEU A 102 4.93 -13.27 -2.66
CA LEU A 102 4.34 -14.58 -2.97
C LEU A 102 3.84 -14.68 -4.41
N HIS A 103 3.78 -13.56 -5.13
CA HIS A 103 3.39 -13.56 -6.53
C HIS A 103 4.60 -13.84 -7.43
N SER A 104 4.59 -14.98 -8.15
CA SER A 104 5.72 -15.42 -8.97
C SER A 104 6.09 -14.45 -10.11
N GLY A 105 5.12 -13.70 -10.64
CA GLY A 105 5.29 -12.70 -11.72
C GLY A 105 5.61 -11.29 -11.25
N LEU A 106 5.91 -11.05 -9.95
CA LEU A 106 6.11 -9.68 -9.43
C LEU A 106 7.18 -8.90 -10.18
N ALA A 107 8.35 -9.50 -10.46
CA ALA A 107 9.43 -8.84 -11.19
C ALA A 107 9.02 -8.49 -12.64
N ASP A 108 8.25 -9.33 -13.31
CA ASP A 108 7.75 -9.08 -14.66
C ASP A 108 6.72 -7.94 -14.67
N MET A 109 5.87 -7.86 -13.66
CA MET A 109 4.93 -6.73 -13.49
C MET A 109 5.67 -5.40 -13.28
N ILE A 110 6.72 -5.38 -12.47
CA ILE A 110 7.57 -4.20 -12.27
C ILE A 110 8.24 -3.80 -13.59
N ARG A 111 8.82 -4.74 -14.30
CA ARG A 111 9.47 -4.51 -15.61
C ARG A 111 8.48 -3.95 -16.62
N CYS A 112 7.30 -4.54 -16.71
CA CYS A 112 6.21 -4.10 -17.58
C CYS A 112 5.83 -2.64 -17.35
N ILE A 113 5.69 -2.21 -16.07
CA ILE A 113 5.39 -0.82 -15.72
C ILE A 113 6.59 0.07 -16.09
N ARG A 114 7.81 -0.31 -15.72
CA ARG A 114 9.03 0.48 -15.94
C ARG A 114 9.30 0.75 -17.40
N GLU A 115 9.14 -0.26 -18.28
CA GLU A 115 9.34 -0.11 -19.71
C GLU A 115 8.36 0.88 -20.36
N ARG A 116 7.12 0.94 -19.88
CA ARG A 116 6.09 1.82 -20.43
C ARG A 116 6.07 3.21 -19.80
N LEU A 117 6.50 3.30 -18.55
CA LEU A 117 6.40 4.47 -17.66
C LEU A 117 7.73 4.68 -16.92
N PRO A 118 8.78 5.13 -17.62
CA PRO A 118 10.14 5.18 -17.09
C PRO A 118 10.30 6.11 -15.87
N GLU A 119 9.48 7.15 -15.76
CA GLU A 119 9.58 8.16 -14.71
C GLU A 119 8.69 7.90 -13.49
N ASN A 120 7.73 6.97 -13.62
CA ASN A 120 6.80 6.71 -12.52
C ASN A 120 7.51 5.97 -11.36
N THR A 121 7.13 6.31 -10.14
CA THR A 121 7.62 5.63 -8.94
C THR A 121 6.95 4.26 -8.81
N ILE A 122 7.75 3.23 -8.57
CA ILE A 122 7.30 1.87 -8.29
C ILE A 122 7.80 1.46 -6.92
N GLU A 123 6.90 1.13 -6.01
CA GLU A 123 7.23 0.73 -4.64
C GLU A 123 6.61 -0.60 -4.26
N ILE A 124 7.27 -1.31 -3.35
CA ILE A 124 6.76 -2.53 -2.72
C ILE A 124 6.62 -2.28 -1.22
N ASN A 125 5.50 -2.75 -0.64
CA ASN A 125 5.33 -2.93 0.80
C ASN A 125 5.27 -4.42 1.08
N THR A 126 6.23 -4.95 1.82
CA THR A 126 6.36 -6.38 2.10
C THR A 126 6.63 -6.66 3.57
N ASN A 127 6.30 -7.86 4.02
CA ASN A 127 6.75 -8.39 5.32
C ASN A 127 8.23 -8.83 5.31
N GLY A 128 8.83 -8.96 4.13
CA GLY A 128 10.23 -9.27 3.94
C GLY A 128 10.64 -10.74 4.11
N ASP A 129 9.75 -11.62 4.54
CA ASP A 129 10.09 -13.02 4.87
C ASP A 129 10.69 -13.81 3.68
N HIS A 130 10.40 -13.39 2.46
CA HIS A 130 10.89 -14.00 1.22
C HIS A 130 11.98 -13.15 0.54
N LEU A 131 12.58 -12.20 1.26
CA LEU A 131 13.69 -11.42 0.74
C LEU A 131 15.03 -12.09 1.07
N ASP A 132 15.85 -12.13 0.07
CA ASP A 132 17.30 -12.30 0.15
C ASP A 132 17.97 -11.28 -0.78
N ALA A 133 19.30 -11.22 -0.79
CA ALA A 133 20.04 -10.28 -1.62
C ALA A 133 19.79 -10.48 -3.12
N ALA A 134 19.57 -11.73 -3.56
CA ALA A 134 19.30 -12.06 -4.97
C ALA A 134 17.91 -11.55 -5.38
N LYS A 135 16.86 -11.79 -4.56
CA LYS A 135 15.53 -11.30 -4.81
C LYS A 135 15.47 -9.77 -4.80
N ILE A 136 16.16 -9.12 -3.87
CA ILE A 136 16.27 -7.65 -3.84
C ILE A 136 16.91 -7.14 -5.14
N THR A 137 18.02 -7.74 -5.57
CA THR A 137 18.71 -7.38 -6.82
C THR A 137 17.77 -7.54 -8.03
N GLU A 138 17.08 -8.67 -8.15
CA GLU A 138 16.10 -8.94 -9.22
C GLU A 138 15.02 -7.85 -9.31
N LEU A 139 14.45 -7.47 -8.16
CA LEU A 139 13.39 -6.45 -8.11
C LEU A 139 13.90 -5.06 -8.56
N PHE A 140 15.09 -4.67 -8.09
CA PHE A 140 15.68 -3.39 -8.49
C PHE A 140 16.14 -3.37 -9.95
N GLU A 141 16.65 -4.47 -10.48
CA GLU A 141 16.97 -4.64 -11.91
C GLU A 141 15.70 -4.62 -12.77
N ALA A 142 14.57 -5.13 -12.28
CA ALA A 142 13.28 -5.01 -12.94
C ALA A 142 12.75 -3.57 -12.99
N GLY A 143 13.30 -2.65 -12.17
CA GLY A 143 12.95 -1.23 -12.20
C GLY A 143 12.25 -0.72 -10.94
N LEU A 144 12.30 -1.48 -9.83
CA LEU A 144 11.78 -1.02 -8.54
C LEU A 144 12.44 0.31 -8.14
N THR A 145 11.66 1.27 -7.65
CA THR A 145 12.17 2.55 -7.17
C THR A 145 12.43 2.52 -5.67
N TYR A 146 11.52 1.94 -4.88
CA TYR A 146 11.56 2.00 -3.43
C TYR A 146 11.04 0.72 -2.77
N LEU A 147 11.70 0.26 -1.71
CA LEU A 147 11.35 -0.94 -0.97
C LEU A 147 11.01 -0.60 0.49
N TYR A 148 9.77 -0.85 0.91
CA TYR A 148 9.36 -0.82 2.30
C TYR A 148 9.31 -2.23 2.87
N ILE A 149 10.08 -2.49 3.92
CA ILE A 149 10.09 -3.76 4.64
C ILE A 149 9.47 -3.53 6.02
N ASN A 150 8.39 -4.23 6.30
CA ASN A 150 7.70 -4.13 7.58
C ASN A 150 8.27 -5.16 8.55
N LEU A 151 8.70 -4.70 9.72
CA LEU A 151 9.24 -5.53 10.78
C LEU A 151 8.13 -5.84 11.78
N TYR A 152 7.87 -7.12 12.06
CA TYR A 152 6.74 -7.55 12.90
C TYR A 152 7.17 -8.29 14.15
N ASP A 153 8.38 -8.85 14.19
CA ASP A 153 8.82 -9.81 15.21
C ASP A 153 9.77 -9.18 16.24
N GLY A 154 10.08 -7.88 16.08
CA GLY A 154 10.92 -7.15 17.01
C GLY A 154 12.15 -6.49 16.39
N PRO A 155 12.91 -5.73 17.19
CA PRO A 155 14.07 -4.96 16.71
C PRO A 155 15.22 -5.84 16.19
N GLU A 156 15.28 -7.11 16.59
CA GLU A 156 16.27 -8.09 16.14
C GLU A 156 16.18 -8.44 14.66
N GLN A 157 15.05 -8.16 14.00
CA GLN A 157 14.93 -8.32 12.55
C GLN A 157 15.75 -7.30 11.76
N ARG A 158 16.02 -6.12 12.35
CA ARG A 158 16.69 -5.01 11.65
C ARG A 158 18.05 -5.37 11.10
N PRO A 159 19.01 -5.95 11.88
CA PRO A 159 20.33 -6.29 11.38
C PRO A 159 20.31 -7.23 10.17
N HIS A 160 19.38 -8.20 10.16
CA HIS A 160 19.22 -9.13 9.04
C HIS A 160 18.86 -8.39 7.74
N PHE A 161 17.87 -7.49 7.79
CA PHE A 161 17.47 -6.76 6.58
C PHE A 161 18.53 -5.75 6.13
N GLU A 162 19.24 -5.10 7.06
CA GLU A 162 20.34 -4.22 6.74
C GLU A 162 21.48 -4.99 6.04
N GLU A 163 21.79 -6.21 6.48
CA GLU A 163 22.80 -7.08 5.87
C GLU A 163 22.43 -7.47 4.43
N ILE A 164 21.22 -7.97 4.18
CA ILE A 164 20.82 -8.40 2.83
C ILE A 164 20.66 -7.21 1.86
N LEU A 165 20.25 -6.02 2.36
CA LEU A 165 20.19 -4.80 1.56
C LEU A 165 21.60 -4.30 1.19
N ALA A 166 22.55 -4.36 2.12
CA ALA A 166 23.95 -4.04 1.88
C ALA A 166 24.58 -5.02 0.88
N ALA A 167 24.31 -6.31 1.00
CA ALA A 167 24.77 -7.34 0.05
C ALA A 167 24.20 -7.11 -1.35
N ALA A 168 22.95 -6.68 -1.47
CA ALA A 168 22.32 -6.28 -2.73
C ALA A 168 22.77 -4.90 -3.23
N ARG A 169 23.60 -4.17 -2.47
CA ARG A 169 24.11 -2.82 -2.80
C ARG A 169 23.03 -1.78 -3.06
N VAL A 170 21.90 -1.87 -2.37
CA VAL A 170 20.81 -0.90 -2.50
C VAL A 170 21.13 0.34 -1.66
N PRO A 171 21.13 1.55 -2.24
CA PRO A 171 21.36 2.80 -1.49
C PRO A 171 20.31 3.01 -0.39
N ASP A 172 20.70 3.55 0.76
CA ASP A 172 19.81 3.81 1.90
C ASP A 172 18.63 4.73 1.55
N SER A 173 18.77 5.54 0.53
CA SER A 173 17.71 6.41 0.01
C SER A 173 16.58 5.65 -0.72
N ARG A 174 16.76 4.36 -1.00
CA ARG A 174 15.82 3.56 -1.79
C ARG A 174 15.09 2.47 -0.99
N TRP A 175 15.25 2.43 0.31
CA TRP A 175 14.54 1.49 1.16
C TRP A 175 14.21 2.08 2.54
N ARG A 176 13.28 1.45 3.24
CA ARG A 176 12.96 1.78 4.62
C ARG A 176 12.44 0.57 5.39
N LEU A 177 12.99 0.35 6.58
CA LEU A 177 12.48 -0.59 7.57
C LEU A 177 11.38 0.11 8.39
N ARG A 178 10.24 -0.54 8.55
CA ARG A 178 9.05 0.00 9.23
C ARG A 178 8.66 -0.91 10.39
N PRO A 179 8.96 -0.54 11.64
CA PRO A 179 8.57 -1.30 12.82
C PRO A 179 7.04 -1.36 12.99
N HIS A 180 6.51 -2.55 13.30
CA HIS A 180 5.09 -2.82 13.50
C HIS A 180 4.84 -3.74 14.70
N TRP A 181 5.65 -3.67 15.74
CA TRP A 181 5.46 -4.50 16.93
C TRP A 181 4.61 -3.79 17.98
N VAL A 182 3.86 -4.61 18.73
CA VAL A 182 2.99 -4.20 19.83
C VAL A 182 3.72 -4.36 21.16
N GLY A 183 3.61 -3.37 22.05
CA GLY A 183 4.04 -3.50 23.45
C GLY A 183 5.53 -3.28 23.72
N SER A 184 6.30 -2.73 22.78
CA SER A 184 7.68 -2.30 23.08
C SER A 184 7.68 -0.90 23.71
N ALA A 185 8.60 -0.68 24.66
CA ALA A 185 8.84 0.65 25.25
C ALA A 185 9.45 1.65 24.23
N GLU A 186 9.89 1.17 23.09
CA GLU A 186 10.31 1.95 21.95
C GLU A 186 9.09 2.18 21.04
N ASP A 187 8.45 3.29 21.25
CA ASP A 187 7.20 3.69 20.61
C ASP A 187 7.42 4.13 19.15
N PHE A 188 7.73 3.19 18.26
CA PHE A 188 7.96 3.44 16.83
C PHE A 188 6.99 2.72 15.91
N GLY A 189 6.02 1.98 16.44
CA GLY A 189 5.00 1.33 15.64
C GLY A 189 4.02 2.37 15.08
N PRO A 190 3.57 2.23 13.81
CA PRO A 190 2.38 2.95 13.40
C PRO A 190 1.25 2.58 14.33
N THR A 191 0.42 3.54 14.71
CA THR A 191 -0.78 3.26 15.48
C THR A 191 -1.55 2.17 14.76
N LEU A 192 -1.64 0.99 15.37
CA LEU A 192 -2.38 -0.13 14.81
C LEU A 192 -3.84 0.29 14.71
N ASN A 193 -4.41 0.18 13.53
CA ASN A 193 -5.81 0.54 13.32
C ASN A 193 -6.68 -0.72 13.18
N ASN A 194 -7.97 -0.56 13.39
CA ASN A 194 -8.93 -1.65 13.32
C ASN A 194 -9.40 -1.99 11.89
N ARG A 195 -8.71 -1.50 10.86
CA ARG A 195 -9.06 -1.73 9.45
C ARG A 195 -10.55 -1.47 9.16
N SER A 196 -11.02 -0.27 9.52
CA SER A 196 -12.43 0.12 9.38
C SER A 196 -13.42 -0.77 10.14
N GLY A 197 -12.99 -1.32 11.28
CA GLY A 197 -13.83 -2.18 12.13
C GLY A 197 -13.72 -3.67 11.85
N MET A 198 -12.93 -4.08 10.86
CA MET A 198 -12.77 -5.49 10.51
C MET A 198 -11.81 -6.26 11.44
N VAL A 199 -11.06 -5.56 12.28
CA VAL A 199 -10.17 -6.15 13.28
C VAL A 199 -10.64 -5.76 14.67
N ASN A 200 -10.85 -6.77 15.51
CA ASN A 200 -11.16 -6.61 16.93
C ASN A 200 -10.19 -7.48 17.74
N ALA A 201 -9.11 -6.87 18.22
CA ALA A 201 -8.05 -7.49 19.02
C ALA A 201 -7.78 -6.62 20.25
N PRO A 202 -8.68 -6.66 21.26
CA PRO A 202 -8.60 -5.76 22.42
C PRO A 202 -7.33 -6.00 23.25
N GLU A 203 -6.77 -7.18 23.25
CA GLU A 203 -5.48 -7.51 23.89
C GLU A 203 -4.30 -6.74 23.27
N ALA A 204 -4.41 -6.37 22.00
CA ALA A 204 -3.45 -5.52 21.28
C ALA A 204 -3.85 -4.04 21.26
N GLY A 205 -4.87 -3.66 22.02
CA GLY A 205 -5.41 -2.30 22.02
C GLY A 205 -6.15 -1.91 20.72
N ILE A 206 -6.50 -2.89 19.88
CA ILE A 206 -7.19 -2.69 18.61
C ILE A 206 -8.67 -3.06 18.78
N GLY A 207 -9.55 -2.11 18.53
CA GLY A 207 -10.99 -2.36 18.62
C GLY A 207 -11.81 -1.36 17.83
N PRO A 208 -13.11 -1.64 17.66
CA PRO A 208 -14.01 -0.70 17.01
C PRO A 208 -14.10 0.60 17.82
N LEU A 209 -14.13 1.72 17.11
CA LEU A 209 -14.34 3.01 17.75
C LEU A 209 -15.82 3.14 18.16
N ALA A 210 -16.06 3.68 19.37
CA ALA A 210 -17.42 3.96 19.83
C ALA A 210 -18.15 4.99 18.96
N ASN A 211 -17.39 5.88 18.30
CA ASN A 211 -17.92 6.90 17.40
C ASN A 211 -17.02 7.02 16.16
N ALA A 212 -17.60 7.42 15.05
CA ALA A 212 -16.84 7.75 13.86
C ALA A 212 -15.82 8.87 14.11
N LEU A 213 -14.66 8.79 13.48
CA LEU A 213 -13.67 9.86 13.55
C LEU A 213 -14.25 11.15 12.97
N LYS A 214 -14.11 12.27 13.71
CA LYS A 214 -14.55 13.60 13.26
C LYS A 214 -13.51 14.27 12.35
N MET A 215 -12.92 13.50 11.44
CA MET A 215 -11.95 14.02 10.49
C MET A 215 -12.22 13.46 9.10
N ARG A 216 -11.91 14.26 8.08
CA ARG A 216 -12.06 13.84 6.70
C ARG A 216 -10.99 12.82 6.37
N CYS A 217 -11.38 11.69 5.76
CA CYS A 217 -10.44 10.77 5.15
C CYS A 217 -9.94 11.34 3.83
N HIS A 218 -8.62 11.41 3.65
CA HIS A 218 -8.02 11.94 2.42
C HIS A 218 -7.74 10.86 1.36
N TYR A 219 -7.75 9.58 1.70
CA TYR A 219 -7.46 8.48 0.77
C TYR A 219 -8.27 8.52 -0.53
N PRO A 220 -9.59 8.72 -0.52
CA PRO A 220 -10.37 8.77 -1.74
C PRO A 220 -10.00 9.91 -2.70
N PHE A 221 -9.23 10.90 -2.23
CA PHE A 221 -8.85 12.07 -3.02
C PHE A 221 -7.57 11.86 -3.83
N TYR A 222 -6.74 10.88 -3.49
CA TYR A 222 -5.43 10.72 -4.15
C TYR A 222 -5.03 9.27 -4.43
N LYS A 223 -5.79 8.28 -3.93
CA LYS A 223 -5.41 6.87 -4.01
C LYS A 223 -6.54 6.02 -4.58
N MET A 224 -6.16 5.08 -5.43
CA MET A 224 -7.02 4.02 -5.96
C MET A 224 -6.41 2.67 -5.59
N LEU A 225 -7.23 1.68 -5.24
CA LEU A 225 -6.79 0.29 -5.10
C LEU A 225 -7.35 -0.54 -6.25
N LEU A 226 -6.45 -1.20 -6.98
CA LEU A 226 -6.77 -2.19 -7.99
C LEU A 226 -6.54 -3.59 -7.42
N ASP A 227 -7.58 -4.40 -7.40
CA ASP A 227 -7.55 -5.76 -6.90
C ASP A 227 -7.08 -6.74 -7.97
N TRP A 228 -6.70 -7.95 -7.55
CA TRP A 228 -6.13 -9.00 -8.39
C TRP A 228 -6.99 -9.38 -9.62
N ASP A 229 -8.28 -9.21 -9.55
CA ASP A 229 -9.25 -9.51 -10.62
C ASP A 229 -9.62 -8.31 -11.51
N GLY A 230 -9.00 -7.15 -11.26
CA GLY A 230 -9.26 -5.90 -11.99
C GLY A 230 -10.34 -5.03 -11.34
N ASN A 231 -10.95 -5.45 -10.25
CA ASN A 231 -11.88 -4.62 -9.51
C ASN A 231 -11.16 -3.42 -8.88
N VAL A 232 -11.76 -2.26 -9.01
CA VAL A 232 -11.32 -1.04 -8.32
C VAL A 232 -12.14 -0.88 -7.06
N LEU A 233 -11.46 -0.91 -5.91
CA LEU A 233 -12.07 -0.73 -4.61
C LEU A 233 -12.00 0.73 -4.17
N PHE A 234 -13.03 1.14 -3.43
CA PHE A 234 -13.13 2.49 -2.90
C PHE A 234 -11.99 2.82 -1.89
N CYS A 235 -11.57 1.84 -1.10
CA CYS A 235 -10.64 2.04 0.01
C CYS A 235 -9.74 0.81 0.23
N SER A 236 -8.47 1.03 0.58
CA SER A 236 -7.54 -0.04 0.98
C SER A 236 -7.92 -0.73 2.30
N ASN A 237 -8.89 -0.22 3.04
CA ASN A 237 -9.43 -0.87 4.23
C ASN A 237 -10.76 -1.60 3.94
N ASP A 238 -11.23 -1.63 2.71
CA ASP A 238 -12.42 -2.37 2.29
C ASP A 238 -12.06 -3.84 2.00
N TRP A 239 -11.70 -4.56 3.04
CA TRP A 239 -11.33 -5.98 2.96
C TRP A 239 -12.53 -6.87 2.60
N GLY A 240 -13.73 -6.44 2.93
CA GLY A 240 -14.98 -7.11 2.54
C GLY A 240 -15.36 -6.88 1.08
N ARG A 241 -14.69 -5.98 0.35
CA ARG A 241 -15.04 -5.59 -1.02
C ARG A 241 -16.49 -5.11 -1.14
N GLU A 242 -16.95 -4.39 -0.13
CA GLU A 242 -18.31 -3.88 -0.04
C GLU A 242 -18.60 -2.77 -1.07
N ILE A 243 -17.56 -1.99 -1.44
CA ILE A 243 -17.71 -0.86 -2.36
C ILE A 243 -16.78 -1.04 -3.56
N ILE A 244 -17.23 -1.81 -4.54
CA ILE A 244 -16.56 -1.97 -5.84
C ILE A 244 -17.03 -0.85 -6.77
N ILE A 245 -16.10 -0.03 -7.24
CA ILE A 245 -16.37 1.09 -8.15
C ILE A 245 -16.63 0.61 -9.58
N GLY A 246 -15.90 -0.39 -9.99
CA GLY A 246 -15.99 -1.04 -11.29
C GLY A 246 -14.78 -1.90 -11.55
N ASN A 247 -14.61 -2.34 -12.79
CA ASN A 247 -13.52 -3.22 -13.18
C ASN A 247 -12.71 -2.61 -14.33
N LEU A 248 -11.38 -2.65 -14.22
CA LEU A 248 -10.47 -2.10 -15.22
C LEU A 248 -10.51 -2.89 -16.55
N ASN A 249 -11.00 -4.12 -16.54
CA ASN A 249 -11.21 -4.89 -17.78
C ASN A 249 -12.36 -4.33 -18.61
N ASP A 250 -13.34 -3.66 -17.99
CA ASP A 250 -14.57 -3.19 -18.62
C ASP A 250 -14.58 -1.68 -18.85
N LYS A 251 -13.86 -0.91 -18.01
CA LYS A 251 -13.87 0.55 -18.00
C LYS A 251 -12.46 1.13 -18.07
N SER A 252 -12.34 2.33 -18.62
CA SER A 252 -11.09 3.09 -18.60
C SER A 252 -10.78 3.63 -17.20
N LEU A 253 -9.49 3.93 -16.94
CA LEU A 253 -9.01 4.39 -15.64
C LEU A 253 -9.65 5.73 -15.23
N ASP A 254 -9.81 6.66 -16.17
CA ASP A 254 -10.48 7.95 -15.94
C ASP A 254 -11.97 7.77 -15.63
N THR A 255 -12.68 6.86 -16.32
CA THR A 255 -14.08 6.53 -16.00
C THR A 255 -14.21 5.98 -14.58
N LEU A 256 -13.28 5.11 -14.15
CA LEU A 256 -13.27 4.56 -12.81
C LEU A 256 -12.96 5.64 -11.75
N TRP A 257 -11.96 6.50 -12.00
CA TRP A 257 -11.57 7.56 -11.07
C TRP A 257 -12.64 8.64 -10.91
N MET A 258 -13.41 8.88 -11.95
CA MET A 258 -14.50 9.88 -12.02
C MET A 258 -15.88 9.28 -11.78
N ASP A 259 -15.97 8.04 -11.27
CA ASP A 259 -17.27 7.41 -10.96
C ASP A 259 -18.09 8.30 -10.02
N PRO A 260 -19.39 8.53 -10.29
CA PRO A 260 -20.24 9.41 -9.48
C PRO A 260 -20.24 9.08 -7.98
N ARG A 261 -20.10 7.80 -7.60
CA ARG A 261 -20.04 7.38 -6.19
C ARG A 261 -18.79 7.89 -5.49
N ILE A 262 -17.63 7.88 -6.18
CA ILE A 262 -16.38 8.46 -5.64
C ILE A 262 -16.50 9.98 -5.55
N LEU A 263 -17.06 10.62 -6.58
CA LEU A 263 -17.23 12.07 -6.60
C LEU A 263 -18.16 12.58 -5.50
N GLU A 264 -19.19 11.80 -5.15
CA GLU A 264 -20.08 12.14 -4.04
C GLU A 264 -19.34 12.13 -2.71
N VAL A 265 -18.47 11.15 -2.47
CA VAL A 265 -17.67 11.08 -1.23
C VAL A 265 -16.60 12.17 -1.15
N ARG A 266 -16.12 12.66 -2.30
CA ARG A 266 -15.14 13.74 -2.37
C ARG A 266 -15.73 15.14 -2.14
N ARG A 267 -17.06 15.28 -2.13
CA ARG A 267 -17.76 16.54 -1.83
C ARG A 267 -17.81 16.82 -0.32
#